data_9e338016713c02ec877a54e8f155319e
#
_entry.id   9e338016713c02ec877a54e8f155319e
#
_cell.length_a   1.000
_cell.length_b   1.000
_cell.length_c   1.000
_cell.angle_alpha   90.00
_cell.angle_beta   90.00
_cell.angle_gamma   90.00
#
_symmetry.space_group_name_H-M   'P 1'
#
loop_
_entity.id
_entity.type
_entity.pdbx_description
1 polymer ?
#
loop_
_entity_poly.entity_id
_entity_poly.type
_entity_poly.pdbx_seq_one_letter_code
_entity_poly.pdbx_strand_id
1 'polypeptide(L)'
;IKGSPNLYAGGGGGGASNSGGAGQAGGGNGGVGSGVGGAATVNTGSGGGGGGGNWSAQFGAGGNGGSGVVIIRMLTSDYSGVTTGSPTVTTDGSYTVLEYTSSGSYTV
;
A
#
# COMPACT_ATOMS: atom_id res chain seq x y z
N ILE A 1 6.03 -11.15 8.08
CA ILE A 1 7.12 -11.33 7.11
C ILE A 1 8.34 -10.47 7.46
N LYS A 2 8.15 -9.24 7.91
CA LYS A 2 9.23 -8.28 8.21
C LYS A 2 9.64 -8.26 9.69
N GLY A 3 9.16 -9.17 10.51
CA GLY A 3 9.43 -9.20 11.96
C GLY A 3 8.64 -8.17 12.77
N SER A 4 7.90 -7.26 12.14
CA SER A 4 7.00 -6.30 12.78
C SER A 4 5.62 -6.32 12.10
N PRO A 5 4.53 -5.99 12.82
CA PRO A 5 3.19 -5.99 12.23
C PRO A 5 3.04 -4.82 11.25
N ASN A 6 3.11 -5.09 9.96
CA ASN A 6 2.76 -4.17 8.89
C ASN A 6 1.49 -4.66 8.19
N LEU A 7 0.59 -3.75 7.91
CA LEU A 7 -0.65 -4.02 7.18
C LEU A 7 -0.48 -3.63 5.70
N TYR A 8 -0.92 -4.51 4.81
CA TYR A 8 -0.84 -4.34 3.36
C TYR A 8 -2.19 -4.62 2.70
N ALA A 9 -2.36 -4.16 1.49
CA ALA A 9 -3.51 -4.42 0.62
C ALA A 9 -4.85 -4.03 1.26
N GLY A 10 -4.89 -2.92 1.99
CA GLY A 10 -6.12 -2.42 2.59
C GLY A 10 -7.09 -1.86 1.57
N GLY A 11 -8.37 -1.94 1.87
CA GLY A 11 -9.43 -1.33 1.10
C GLY A 11 -9.51 0.18 1.29
N GLY A 12 -9.86 0.92 0.26
CA GLY A 12 -10.24 2.32 0.35
C GLY A 12 -11.62 2.51 0.95
N GLY A 13 -11.86 3.63 1.60
CA GLY A 13 -13.15 4.04 2.12
C GLY A 13 -14.11 4.50 1.02
N GLY A 14 -15.40 4.23 1.17
CA GLY A 14 -16.42 4.75 0.25
C GLY A 14 -16.62 6.26 0.42
N GLY A 15 -16.85 6.98 -0.67
CA GLY A 15 -17.28 8.38 -0.63
C GLY A 15 -18.74 8.53 -0.26
N ALA A 16 -19.11 9.67 0.31
CA ALA A 16 -20.48 9.96 0.71
C ALA A 16 -20.79 11.46 0.67
N SER A 17 -22.07 11.82 0.89
CA SER A 17 -22.47 13.22 0.97
C SER A 17 -22.04 13.90 2.28
N ASN A 18 -22.11 13.20 3.40
CA ASN A 18 -21.89 13.78 4.73
C ASN A 18 -20.71 13.19 5.51
N SER A 19 -20.38 11.88 5.30
CA SER A 19 -19.32 11.23 6.03
C SER A 19 -18.72 10.11 5.18
N GLY A 20 -17.54 10.33 4.66
CA GLY A 20 -16.81 9.32 3.90
C GLY A 20 -16.32 8.19 4.80
N GLY A 21 -16.23 6.99 4.25
CA GLY A 21 -15.68 5.82 4.94
C GLY A 21 -14.18 5.96 5.16
N ALA A 22 -13.68 5.43 6.29
CA ALA A 22 -12.26 5.35 6.54
C ALA A 22 -11.62 4.24 5.71
N GLY A 23 -10.45 4.53 5.14
CA GLY A 23 -9.59 3.51 4.53
C GLY A 23 -8.94 2.65 5.61
N GLN A 24 -8.64 1.39 5.29
CA GLN A 24 -8.02 0.44 6.19
C GLN A 24 -6.66 0.01 5.66
N ALA A 25 -5.73 -0.33 6.57
CA ALA A 25 -4.41 -0.92 6.22
C ALA A 25 -3.66 -0.15 5.12
N GLY A 26 -3.63 1.18 5.19
CA GLY A 26 -3.02 2.03 4.18
C GLY A 26 -3.93 2.47 3.04
N GLY A 27 -5.21 2.07 3.03
CA GLY A 27 -6.21 2.54 2.09
C GLY A 27 -6.55 4.03 2.28
N GLY A 28 -6.94 4.71 1.20
CA GLY A 28 -7.35 6.11 1.22
C GLY A 28 -8.75 6.29 1.81
N ASN A 29 -9.01 7.38 2.51
CA ASN A 29 -10.34 7.70 3.03
C ASN A 29 -11.29 8.15 1.90
N GLY A 30 -12.56 7.87 2.05
CA GLY A 30 -13.60 8.38 1.16
C GLY A 30 -13.76 9.89 1.26
N GLY A 31 -14.02 10.54 0.11
CA GLY A 31 -14.35 11.96 0.03
C GLY A 31 -15.74 12.27 0.60
N VAL A 32 -15.94 13.52 0.99
CA VAL A 32 -17.21 14.03 1.53
C VAL A 32 -17.75 15.14 0.64
N GLY A 33 -19.06 15.17 0.43
CA GLY A 33 -19.69 16.15 -0.45
C GLY A 33 -19.16 16.02 -1.90
N SER A 34 -18.65 17.10 -2.46
CA SER A 34 -17.93 17.09 -3.75
C SER A 34 -16.43 16.83 -3.61
N GLY A 35 -16.00 16.40 -2.44
CA GLY A 35 -14.56 16.18 -2.13
C GLY A 35 -13.97 14.97 -2.82
N VAL A 36 -12.67 15.06 -3.13
CA VAL A 36 -11.89 13.98 -3.71
C VAL A 36 -11.62 12.90 -2.65
N GLY A 37 -11.61 11.65 -3.05
CA GLY A 37 -11.16 10.54 -2.22
C GLY A 37 -9.68 10.61 -1.92
N GLY A 38 -9.28 10.17 -0.74
CA GLY A 38 -7.89 10.11 -0.31
C GLY A 38 -7.07 9.11 -1.12
N ALA A 39 -5.81 9.44 -1.41
CA ALA A 39 -4.89 8.48 -1.99
C ALA A 39 -4.48 7.43 -0.93
N ALA A 40 -4.21 6.22 -1.39
CA ALA A 40 -3.65 5.18 -0.53
C ALA A 40 -2.16 5.44 -0.23
N THR A 41 -1.68 4.83 0.84
CA THR A 41 -0.27 4.83 1.21
C THR A 41 0.55 4.09 0.16
N VAL A 42 1.66 4.68 -0.27
CA VAL A 42 2.58 4.06 -1.23
C VAL A 42 3.20 2.79 -0.66
N ASN A 43 3.58 1.86 -1.53
CA ASN A 43 4.25 0.60 -1.20
C ASN A 43 3.43 -0.30 -0.24
N THR A 44 2.10 -0.22 -0.31
CA THR A 44 1.20 -1.08 0.46
C THR A 44 0.27 -1.92 -0.41
N GLY A 45 0.15 -1.58 -1.70
CA GLY A 45 -0.82 -2.21 -2.59
C GLY A 45 -2.28 -1.93 -2.21
N SER A 46 -2.52 -0.86 -1.44
CA SER A 46 -3.84 -0.53 -0.92
C SER A 46 -4.68 0.28 -1.91
N GLY A 47 -6.00 0.21 -1.77
CA GLY A 47 -6.95 0.93 -2.62
C GLY A 47 -7.11 2.41 -2.24
N GLY A 48 -7.29 3.28 -3.23
CA GLY A 48 -7.69 4.68 -3.00
C GLY A 48 -9.13 4.80 -2.53
N GLY A 49 -9.47 5.89 -1.88
CA GLY A 49 -10.83 6.20 -1.43
C GLY A 49 -11.75 6.61 -2.57
N GLY A 50 -13.05 6.32 -2.44
CA GLY A 50 -14.06 6.80 -3.38
C GLY A 50 -14.26 8.32 -3.28
N GLY A 51 -14.59 8.97 -4.39
CA GLY A 51 -15.01 10.39 -4.38
C GLY A 51 -16.34 10.59 -3.68
N GLY A 52 -16.50 11.71 -3.00
CA GLY A 52 -17.77 12.09 -2.40
C GLY A 52 -18.81 12.51 -3.46
N GLY A 53 -20.07 12.53 -3.10
CA GLY A 53 -21.14 13.02 -3.93
C GLY A 53 -22.14 13.85 -3.11
N ASN A 54 -22.73 14.86 -3.69
CA ASN A 54 -23.77 15.67 -3.05
C ASN A 54 -25.08 15.67 -3.82
N TRP A 55 -26.13 16.18 -3.19
CA TRP A 55 -27.47 16.24 -3.77
C TRP A 55 -27.55 17.13 -5.03
N SER A 56 -26.58 17.99 -5.27
CA SER A 56 -26.51 18.86 -6.46
C SER A 56 -25.78 18.22 -7.64
N ALA A 57 -25.67 16.91 -7.67
CA ALA A 57 -25.00 16.11 -8.71
C ALA A 57 -23.51 16.49 -8.94
N GLN A 58 -22.84 17.00 -7.91
CA GLN A 58 -21.40 17.21 -7.91
C GLN A 58 -20.71 16.01 -7.28
N PHE A 59 -19.73 15.46 -7.97
CA PHE A 59 -18.99 14.28 -7.53
C PHE A 59 -17.50 14.59 -7.49
N GLY A 60 -16.86 14.18 -6.42
CA GLY A 60 -15.40 14.19 -6.31
C GLY A 60 -14.78 13.02 -7.06
N ALA A 61 -13.56 13.19 -7.53
CA ALA A 61 -12.80 12.08 -8.11
C ALA A 61 -12.40 11.07 -7.01
N GLY A 62 -12.21 9.82 -7.38
CA GLY A 62 -11.60 8.83 -6.50
C GLY A 62 -10.11 9.13 -6.27
N GLY A 63 -9.59 8.68 -5.13
CA GLY A 63 -8.16 8.75 -4.82
C GLY A 63 -7.37 7.67 -5.53
N ASN A 64 -6.08 7.90 -5.71
CA ASN A 64 -5.19 6.91 -6.32
C ASN A 64 -4.94 5.72 -5.38
N GLY A 65 -4.83 4.52 -5.94
CA GLY A 65 -4.30 3.37 -5.24
C GLY A 65 -2.81 3.52 -4.90
N GLY A 66 -2.35 2.83 -3.87
CA GLY A 66 -0.94 2.77 -3.50
C GLY A 66 -0.15 1.84 -4.42
N SER A 67 1.12 2.15 -4.66
CA SER A 67 2.02 1.22 -5.32
C SER A 67 2.15 -0.08 -4.51
N GLY A 68 2.46 -1.18 -5.19
CA GLY A 68 2.70 -2.47 -4.56
C GLY A 68 4.09 -2.58 -3.94
N VAL A 69 4.31 -3.69 -3.25
CA VAL A 69 5.58 -4.09 -2.67
C VAL A 69 5.76 -5.60 -2.84
N VAL A 70 6.98 -6.04 -3.09
CA VAL A 70 7.35 -7.47 -3.05
C VAL A 70 8.28 -7.68 -1.88
N ILE A 71 7.94 -8.63 -1.00
CA ILE A 71 8.75 -8.96 0.16
C ILE A 71 9.14 -10.43 0.08
N ILE A 72 10.45 -10.69 0.10
CA ILE A 72 11.02 -12.03 0.09
C ILE A 72 11.71 -12.24 1.45
N ARG A 73 11.39 -13.32 2.13
CA ARG A 73 12.02 -13.73 3.39
C ARG A 73 12.63 -15.11 3.24
N MET A 74 13.89 -15.24 3.62
CA MET A 74 14.64 -16.49 3.53
C MET A 74 15.56 -16.65 4.74
N LEU A 75 16.08 -17.85 4.98
CA LEU A 75 17.17 -18.02 5.95
C LEU A 75 18.38 -17.22 5.50
N THR A 76 19.06 -16.57 6.42
CA THR A 76 20.25 -15.77 6.11
C THR A 76 21.37 -16.64 5.50
N SER A 77 21.43 -17.92 5.88
CA SER A 77 22.35 -18.90 5.27
C SER A 77 22.12 -19.13 3.78
N ASP A 78 20.90 -18.90 3.31
CA ASP A 78 20.49 -19.16 1.91
C ASP A 78 20.51 -17.88 1.06
N TYR A 79 20.85 -16.75 1.67
CA TYR A 79 20.92 -15.47 0.97
C TYR A 79 22.21 -15.36 0.17
N SER A 80 22.10 -15.38 -1.15
CA SER A 80 23.25 -15.28 -2.07
C SER A 80 23.92 -13.90 -2.10
N GLY A 81 23.21 -12.86 -1.69
CA GLY A 81 23.67 -11.47 -1.83
C GLY A 81 23.48 -10.87 -3.22
N VAL A 82 23.00 -11.64 -4.21
CA VAL A 82 22.90 -11.21 -5.60
C VAL A 82 21.50 -10.62 -5.87
N THR A 83 21.43 -9.29 -5.93
CA THR A 83 20.18 -8.55 -6.16
C THR A 83 20.36 -7.48 -7.23
N THR A 84 19.27 -7.10 -7.91
CA THR A 84 19.18 -5.89 -8.74
C THR A 84 17.98 -5.05 -8.29
N GLY A 85 17.86 -3.79 -8.74
CA GLY A 85 16.74 -2.93 -8.40
C GLY A 85 16.78 -2.34 -6.99
N SER A 86 17.92 -2.42 -6.32
CA SER A 86 18.17 -1.79 -5.01
C SER A 86 17.09 -2.09 -3.95
N PRO A 87 16.80 -3.36 -3.63
CA PRO A 87 15.87 -3.68 -2.55
C PRO A 87 16.41 -3.19 -1.21
N THR A 88 15.51 -2.88 -0.29
CA THR A 88 15.90 -2.73 1.11
C THR A 88 16.17 -4.10 1.69
N VAL A 89 17.38 -4.32 2.20
CA VAL A 89 17.81 -5.58 2.82
C VAL A 89 17.86 -5.40 4.33
N THR A 90 17.11 -6.21 5.06
CA THR A 90 17.10 -6.20 6.54
C THR A 90 17.25 -7.61 7.08
N THR A 91 17.65 -7.74 8.35
CA THR A 91 17.70 -9.01 9.05
C THR A 91 16.65 -9.05 10.16
N ASP A 92 16.05 -10.22 10.35
CA ASP A 92 15.10 -10.52 11.41
C ASP A 92 15.47 -11.87 12.04
N GLY A 93 16.23 -11.83 13.12
CA GLY A 93 16.84 -13.02 13.72
C GLY A 93 17.73 -13.76 12.73
N SER A 94 17.40 -15.02 12.43
CA SER A 94 18.12 -15.86 11.47
C SER A 94 17.66 -15.70 10.00
N TYR A 95 16.83 -14.69 9.73
CA TYR A 95 16.26 -14.49 8.40
C TYR A 95 16.76 -13.18 7.78
N THR A 96 16.96 -13.21 6.46
CA THR A 96 17.13 -12.02 5.61
C THR A 96 15.81 -11.70 4.93
N VAL A 97 15.45 -10.42 4.91
CA VAL A 97 14.24 -9.91 4.29
C VAL A 97 14.63 -8.89 3.21
N LEU A 98 14.18 -9.12 2.00
CA LEU A 98 14.32 -8.21 0.85
C LEU A 98 12.98 -7.53 0.60
N GLU A 99 12.97 -6.20 0.50
CA GLU A 99 11.78 -5.43 0.18
C GLU A 99 12.01 -4.63 -1.10
N TYR A 100 11.22 -4.96 -2.13
CA TYR A 100 11.24 -4.29 -3.44
C TYR A 100 10.04 -3.36 -3.56
N THR A 101 10.29 -2.08 -3.74
CA THR A 101 9.30 -1.03 -4.05
C THR A 101 9.36 -0.58 -5.51
N SER A 102 10.24 -1.19 -6.29
CA SER A 102 10.41 -1.01 -7.74
C SER A 102 10.85 -2.33 -8.37
N SER A 103 10.97 -2.36 -9.69
CA SER A 103 11.42 -3.56 -10.42
C SER A 103 12.83 -3.98 -9.99
N GLY A 104 13.03 -5.27 -9.85
CA GLY A 104 14.31 -5.85 -9.45
C GLY A 104 14.29 -7.36 -9.54
N SER A 105 15.41 -7.99 -9.18
CA SER A 105 15.56 -9.44 -9.15
C SER A 105 16.38 -9.90 -7.96
N TYR A 106 16.15 -11.12 -7.54
CA TYR A 106 16.99 -11.88 -6.63
C TYR A 106 17.39 -13.18 -7.32
N THR A 107 18.68 -13.51 -7.23
CA THR A 107 19.21 -14.77 -7.78
C THR A 107 19.65 -15.67 -6.61
N VAL A 108 19.16 -16.91 -6.60
CA VAL A 108 19.54 -17.96 -5.64
C VAL A 108 20.90 -18.55 -6.00
#